data_f13450cb1f792b921613adf3b1f6c8b4
#
_entry.id   f13450cb1f792b921613adf3b1f6c8b4
#
_cell.length_a   1.000
_cell.length_b   1.000
_cell.length_c   1.000
_cell.angle_alpha   90.00
_cell.angle_beta   90.00
_cell.angle_gamma   90.00
#
_symmetry.space_group_name_H-M   'P 1'
#
loop_
_entity.id
_entity.type
_entity.pdbx_description
1 polymer ?
#
loop_
_entity_poly.entity_id
_entity_poly.type
_entity_poly.pdbx_seq_one_letter_code
_entity_poly.pdbx_strand_id
1 'polypeptide(L)'
;MKGFHLMNIKKAKEDIKNTVRAYLKKDNYGQYSVPTIRQRPVLLMGPPGIGKTQIMQQIAQECNIGLVAYTITHHTRQSAVGLPFIKEKTFDGKSYSVTEYTMSEIIYSIYQYMEESGKKEGILFIDEINCVSETLAPTMLQFLQCKTFGNQAVPEGWIIVAAGNPPEYNRSVHDFDFVTLDRVRKINIEADLDVFKGYARARHLHPFILSYLELRPHNFYRTENDVDGIQFVTARGWEDLSSLIQTYEDLSIKVDEDIIHQFIQHEDIAKDVAAYYDLYQKYRDNYDISCILTGQTSADIYAKLFRASFDEHLSCVELLLSGLHNYISEALTEDALTTEAYEFLKHYQKELKENGSYHTLLQRKTEEYDQENKAGLTTPDQKNFQLKLLELLSTWTSDSTLAPKEAFLFAKTGFDKQCQLRTDTIKKASSALENAFTFMEEAFGEGQEMVVFITELTMDPDASRFITENGCERYFKYNKTLLVGSRRATILKELEHDRIYSNAMEYEF
;
A
#
# COMPACT_ATOMS: atom_id res chain seq x y z
N MET A 1 -3.24 13.48 -31.34
CA MET A 1 -2.89 12.14 -30.83
C MET A 1 -4.03 11.68 -29.93
N LYS A 2 -4.73 10.58 -30.26
CA LYS A 2 -5.79 10.05 -29.40
C LYS A 2 -5.13 9.56 -28.11
N GLY A 3 -5.47 10.19 -26.98
CA GLY A 3 -4.89 9.86 -25.68
C GLY A 3 -5.13 8.40 -25.32
N PHE A 4 -4.08 7.67 -25.04
CA PHE A 4 -4.16 6.40 -24.33
C PHE A 4 -4.87 6.67 -23.01
N HIS A 5 -5.79 5.79 -22.64
CA HIS A 5 -6.49 5.93 -21.37
C HIS A 5 -5.47 5.62 -20.25
N LEU A 6 -4.85 6.67 -19.72
CA LEU A 6 -3.95 6.59 -18.57
C LEU A 6 -4.78 6.45 -17.30
N MET A 7 -4.35 5.64 -16.39
CA MET A 7 -4.99 5.51 -15.07
C MET A 7 -3.94 5.50 -13.96
N ASN A 8 -4.33 5.99 -12.79
CA ASN A 8 -3.45 5.93 -11.64
C ASN A 8 -3.39 4.51 -11.05
N ILE A 9 -2.41 4.27 -10.19
CA ILE A 9 -2.15 2.95 -9.61
C ILE A 9 -3.33 2.42 -8.76
N LYS A 10 -4.11 3.29 -8.12
CA LYS A 10 -5.30 2.92 -7.32
C LYS A 10 -6.41 2.35 -8.22
N LYS A 11 -6.69 2.99 -9.35
CA LYS A 11 -7.68 2.50 -10.34
C LYS A 11 -7.20 1.20 -10.98
N ALA A 12 -5.91 1.10 -11.31
CA ALA A 12 -5.32 -0.11 -11.84
C ALA A 12 -5.45 -1.30 -10.86
N LYS A 13 -5.20 -1.07 -9.57
CA LYS A 13 -5.41 -2.06 -8.50
C LYS A 13 -6.85 -2.57 -8.48
N GLU A 14 -7.84 -1.68 -8.48
CA GLU A 14 -9.26 -2.08 -8.47
C GLU A 14 -9.66 -2.84 -9.75
N ASP A 15 -9.18 -2.42 -10.93
CA ASP A 15 -9.45 -3.12 -12.19
C ASP A 15 -8.86 -4.54 -12.21
N ILE A 16 -7.62 -4.70 -11.71
CA ILE A 16 -6.99 -6.02 -11.59
C ILE A 16 -7.72 -6.88 -10.57
N LYS A 17 -8.07 -6.33 -9.41
CA LYS A 17 -8.85 -7.03 -8.38
C LYS A 17 -10.19 -7.53 -8.91
N ASN A 18 -10.90 -6.71 -9.69
CA ASN A 18 -12.14 -7.10 -10.34
C ASN A 18 -11.89 -8.20 -11.40
N THR A 19 -10.79 -8.12 -12.13
CA THR A 19 -10.37 -9.17 -13.09
C THR A 19 -10.09 -10.49 -12.38
N VAL A 20 -9.35 -10.46 -11.26
CA VAL A 20 -9.09 -11.63 -10.42
C VAL A 20 -10.38 -12.27 -9.95
N ARG A 21 -11.31 -11.48 -9.39
CA ARG A 21 -12.62 -11.96 -8.96
C ARG A 21 -13.43 -12.59 -10.09
N ALA A 22 -13.41 -11.96 -11.27
CA ALA A 22 -14.13 -12.48 -12.45
C ALA A 22 -13.52 -13.80 -12.97
N TYR A 23 -12.19 -13.91 -12.98
CA TYR A 23 -11.50 -15.09 -13.48
C TYR A 23 -11.55 -16.28 -12.52
N LEU A 24 -11.61 -16.01 -11.22
CA LEU A 24 -11.74 -17.04 -10.17
C LEU A 24 -13.20 -17.41 -9.84
N LYS A 25 -14.17 -16.70 -10.45
CA LYS A 25 -15.58 -17.05 -10.27
C LYS A 25 -15.87 -18.45 -10.83
N LYS A 26 -16.43 -19.32 -9.99
CA LYS A 26 -16.85 -20.69 -10.35
C LYS A 26 -18.35 -20.75 -10.62
N ASP A 27 -18.72 -21.64 -11.50
CA ASP A 27 -20.12 -21.99 -11.77
C ASP A 27 -20.67 -22.97 -10.72
N ASN A 28 -21.91 -23.39 -10.89
CA ASN A 28 -22.58 -24.33 -9.99
C ASN A 28 -21.94 -25.74 -9.99
N TYR A 29 -21.07 -26.03 -10.93
CA TYR A 29 -20.35 -27.31 -11.05
C TYR A 29 -18.90 -27.23 -10.53
N GLY A 30 -18.49 -26.06 -10.01
CA GLY A 30 -17.14 -25.83 -9.49
C GLY A 30 -16.10 -25.50 -10.57
N GLN A 31 -16.50 -25.30 -11.84
CA GLN A 31 -15.62 -24.90 -12.93
C GLN A 31 -15.53 -23.38 -13.04
N TYR A 32 -14.39 -22.86 -13.49
CA TYR A 32 -14.23 -21.42 -13.70
C TYR A 32 -15.16 -20.93 -14.81
N SER A 33 -16.00 -19.93 -14.49
CA SER A 33 -16.98 -19.35 -15.42
C SER A 33 -16.33 -18.77 -16.68
N VAL A 34 -15.10 -18.29 -16.57
CA VAL A 34 -14.25 -17.89 -17.69
C VAL A 34 -13.17 -18.96 -17.88
N PRO A 35 -13.21 -19.76 -18.94
CA PRO A 35 -12.21 -20.80 -19.19
C PRO A 35 -10.80 -20.22 -19.23
N THR A 36 -9.82 -20.94 -18.70
CA THR A 36 -8.42 -20.49 -18.56
C THR A 36 -7.82 -19.97 -19.88
N ILE A 37 -8.19 -20.58 -21.01
CA ILE A 37 -7.73 -20.15 -22.35
C ILE A 37 -8.26 -18.75 -22.75
N ARG A 38 -9.40 -18.33 -22.20
CA ARG A 38 -9.99 -16.99 -22.44
C ARG A 38 -9.61 -15.94 -21.40
N GLN A 39 -8.93 -16.33 -20.34
CA GLN A 39 -8.42 -15.40 -19.34
C GLN A 39 -7.16 -14.72 -19.90
N ARG A 40 -7.30 -13.52 -20.41
CA ARG A 40 -6.15 -12.75 -20.93
C ARG A 40 -5.23 -12.33 -19.80
N PRO A 41 -3.91 -12.55 -19.90
CA PRO A 41 -2.95 -11.96 -18.97
C PRO A 41 -3.08 -10.44 -18.89
N VAL A 42 -2.89 -9.87 -17.71
CA VAL A 42 -2.85 -8.40 -17.54
C VAL A 42 -1.42 -7.94 -17.78
N LEU A 43 -1.25 -6.87 -18.56
CA LEU A 43 0.03 -6.23 -18.81
C LEU A 43 0.01 -4.80 -18.29
N LEU A 44 0.72 -4.54 -17.19
CA LEU A 44 0.88 -3.23 -16.57
C LEU A 44 2.06 -2.49 -17.21
N MET A 45 1.81 -1.37 -17.86
CA MET A 45 2.84 -0.53 -18.44
C MET A 45 2.85 0.83 -17.73
N GLY A 46 3.97 1.21 -17.16
CA GLY A 46 4.08 2.50 -16.45
C GLY A 46 5.47 2.76 -15.92
N PRO A 47 5.71 4.00 -15.47
CA PRO A 47 7.02 4.44 -15.00
C PRO A 47 7.56 3.58 -13.86
N PRO A 48 8.88 3.52 -13.65
CA PRO A 48 9.48 2.81 -12.52
C PRO A 48 9.11 3.46 -11.18
N GLY A 49 9.12 2.70 -10.10
CA GLY A 49 8.97 3.22 -8.73
C GLY A 49 7.57 3.71 -8.34
N ILE A 50 6.51 3.39 -9.10
CA ILE A 50 5.11 3.78 -8.80
C ILE A 50 4.30 2.72 -8.05
N GLY A 51 4.94 1.62 -7.57
CA GLY A 51 4.28 0.61 -6.74
C GLY A 51 3.60 -0.55 -7.50
N LYS A 52 3.99 -0.84 -8.76
CA LYS A 52 3.41 -1.96 -9.55
C LYS A 52 3.45 -3.31 -8.82
N THR A 53 4.57 -3.63 -8.18
CA THR A 53 4.74 -4.87 -7.41
C THR A 53 3.96 -4.86 -6.10
N GLN A 54 3.89 -3.72 -5.43
CA GLN A 54 3.17 -3.57 -4.15
C GLN A 54 1.67 -3.80 -4.29
N ILE A 55 1.04 -3.32 -5.37
CA ILE A 55 -0.40 -3.56 -5.58
C ILE A 55 -0.72 -5.04 -5.78
N MET A 56 0.21 -5.86 -6.30
CA MET A 56 0.00 -7.30 -6.42
C MET A 56 -0.08 -7.98 -5.05
N GLN A 57 0.79 -7.61 -4.12
CA GLN A 57 0.74 -8.10 -2.74
C GLN A 57 -0.59 -7.72 -2.07
N GLN A 58 -1.01 -6.47 -2.22
CA GLN A 58 -2.28 -5.99 -1.67
C GLN A 58 -3.48 -6.74 -2.25
N ILE A 59 -3.52 -6.97 -3.58
CA ILE A 59 -4.60 -7.71 -4.23
C ILE A 59 -4.64 -9.16 -3.76
N ALA A 60 -3.49 -9.82 -3.65
CA ALA A 60 -3.40 -11.20 -3.19
C ALA A 60 -3.94 -11.34 -1.76
N GLN A 61 -3.58 -10.42 -0.87
CA GLN A 61 -4.09 -10.36 0.50
C GLN A 61 -5.60 -10.08 0.55
N GLU A 62 -6.08 -9.05 -0.13
CA GLU A 62 -7.50 -8.66 -0.14
C GLU A 62 -8.41 -9.73 -0.76
N CYS A 63 -7.92 -10.51 -1.70
CA CYS A 63 -8.63 -11.63 -2.33
C CYS A 63 -8.37 -12.97 -1.62
N ASN A 64 -7.49 -13.01 -0.63
CA ASN A 64 -7.06 -14.22 0.10
C ASN A 64 -6.54 -15.33 -0.82
N ILE A 65 -5.72 -14.96 -1.81
CA ILE A 65 -5.11 -15.85 -2.81
C ILE A 65 -3.59 -15.83 -2.71
N GLY A 66 -2.92 -16.77 -3.40
CA GLY A 66 -1.45 -16.81 -3.46
C GLY A 66 -0.86 -15.72 -4.36
N LEU A 67 0.42 -15.41 -4.12
CA LEU A 67 1.23 -14.57 -4.99
C LEU A 67 2.60 -15.20 -5.19
N VAL A 68 2.95 -15.46 -6.44
CA VAL A 68 4.32 -15.80 -6.85
C VAL A 68 4.83 -14.65 -7.71
N ALA A 69 5.83 -13.94 -7.24
CA ALA A 69 6.44 -12.81 -7.93
C ALA A 69 7.80 -13.21 -8.51
N TYR A 70 8.00 -12.88 -9.77
CA TYR A 70 9.17 -13.27 -10.55
C TYR A 70 9.73 -12.08 -11.31
N THR A 71 11.02 -11.76 -11.12
CA THR A 71 11.73 -10.77 -11.92
C THR A 71 12.50 -11.50 -13.03
N ILE A 72 12.08 -11.29 -14.27
CA ILE A 72 12.56 -12.10 -15.40
C ILE A 72 13.96 -11.75 -15.91
N THR A 73 14.46 -10.57 -15.60
CA THR A 73 15.76 -10.05 -16.10
C THR A 73 16.97 -10.90 -15.74
N HIS A 74 16.91 -11.63 -14.63
CA HIS A 74 18.00 -12.49 -14.16
C HIS A 74 17.92 -13.92 -14.72
N HIS A 75 16.91 -14.23 -15.53
CA HIS A 75 16.69 -15.57 -16.03
C HIS A 75 17.24 -15.78 -17.43
N THR A 76 17.89 -16.93 -17.61
CA THR A 76 18.25 -17.45 -18.92
C THR A 76 17.08 -18.23 -19.52
N ARG A 77 17.12 -18.47 -20.84
CA ARG A 77 16.11 -19.33 -21.46
C ARG A 77 16.06 -20.72 -20.81
N GLN A 78 17.19 -21.24 -20.35
CA GLN A 78 17.27 -22.56 -19.74
C GLN A 78 16.61 -22.62 -18.35
N SER A 79 16.77 -21.59 -17.52
CA SER A 79 16.10 -21.54 -16.22
C SER A 79 14.59 -21.27 -16.36
N ALA A 80 14.19 -20.42 -17.29
CA ALA A 80 12.78 -20.09 -17.51
C ALA A 80 11.97 -21.23 -18.12
N VAL A 81 12.54 -21.95 -19.12
CA VAL A 81 11.84 -23.01 -19.88
C VAL A 81 12.12 -24.42 -19.35
N GLY A 82 13.24 -24.61 -18.70
CA GLY A 82 13.78 -25.91 -18.29
C GLY A 82 14.91 -26.41 -19.23
N LEU A 83 15.64 -27.41 -18.75
CA LEU A 83 16.73 -28.03 -19.50
C LEU A 83 16.21 -29.16 -20.41
N PRO A 84 16.62 -29.24 -21.68
CA PRO A 84 16.25 -30.36 -22.54
C PRO A 84 16.98 -31.64 -22.12
N PHE A 85 16.26 -32.73 -22.09
CA PHE A 85 16.84 -34.05 -21.89
C PHE A 85 16.20 -35.06 -22.88
N ILE A 86 16.96 -36.08 -23.23
CA ILE A 86 16.52 -37.11 -24.19
C ILE A 86 15.87 -38.26 -23.42
N LYS A 87 14.66 -38.63 -23.82
CA LYS A 87 13.91 -39.75 -23.28
C LYS A 87 13.46 -40.68 -24.41
N GLU A 88 13.62 -41.99 -24.23
CA GLU A 88 13.08 -42.95 -25.18
C GLU A 88 11.59 -43.21 -24.91
N LYS A 89 10.79 -43.10 -25.94
CA LYS A 89 9.36 -43.43 -25.93
C LYS A 89 9.00 -44.38 -27.08
N THR A 90 8.15 -45.35 -26.77
CA THR A 90 7.68 -46.29 -27.75
C THR A 90 6.28 -45.88 -28.24
N PHE A 91 6.14 -45.71 -29.57
CA PHE A 91 4.88 -45.46 -30.23
C PHE A 91 4.70 -46.52 -31.33
N ASP A 92 3.56 -47.18 -31.37
CA ASP A 92 3.28 -48.26 -32.34
C ASP A 92 4.38 -49.34 -32.44
N GLY A 93 4.96 -49.72 -31.27
CA GLY A 93 6.01 -50.77 -31.23
C GLY A 93 7.41 -50.30 -31.70
N LYS A 94 7.58 -49.04 -32.08
CA LYS A 94 8.87 -48.44 -32.45
C LYS A 94 9.37 -47.49 -31.39
N SER A 95 10.65 -47.58 -31.03
CA SER A 95 11.30 -46.67 -30.08
C SER A 95 11.76 -45.38 -30.77
N TYR A 96 11.46 -44.25 -30.16
CA TYR A 96 11.85 -42.95 -30.64
C TYR A 96 12.56 -42.18 -29.49
N SER A 97 13.67 -41.54 -29.82
CA SER A 97 14.28 -40.59 -28.92
C SER A 97 13.53 -39.26 -28.99
N VAL A 98 12.91 -38.86 -27.89
CA VAL A 98 12.11 -37.62 -27.77
C VAL A 98 12.82 -36.63 -26.84
N THR A 99 12.89 -35.36 -27.23
CA THR A 99 13.37 -34.32 -26.35
C THR A 99 12.24 -33.87 -25.43
N GLU A 100 12.43 -34.05 -24.14
CA GLU A 100 11.58 -33.47 -23.09
C GLU A 100 12.36 -32.35 -22.35
N TYR A 101 11.63 -31.51 -21.63
CA TYR A 101 12.24 -30.45 -20.82
C TYR A 101 11.96 -30.73 -19.34
N THR A 102 12.93 -30.40 -18.47
CA THR A 102 12.70 -30.35 -17.04
C THR A 102 11.61 -29.30 -16.73
N MET A 103 11.06 -29.33 -15.55
CA MET A 103 10.05 -28.33 -15.16
C MET A 103 10.67 -26.93 -15.19
N SER A 104 9.93 -25.98 -15.75
CA SER A 104 10.24 -24.55 -15.71
C SER A 104 10.33 -24.10 -14.24
N GLU A 105 11.35 -23.32 -13.90
CA GLU A 105 11.49 -22.75 -12.56
C GLU A 105 10.28 -21.90 -12.16
N ILE A 106 9.72 -21.14 -13.11
CA ILE A 106 8.53 -20.32 -12.92
C ILE A 106 7.32 -21.18 -12.56
N ILE A 107 7.10 -22.29 -13.29
CA ILE A 107 6.00 -23.21 -13.02
C ILE A 107 6.23 -23.97 -11.70
N TYR A 108 7.48 -24.40 -11.44
CA TYR A 108 7.86 -25.06 -10.21
C TYR A 108 7.58 -24.20 -8.97
N SER A 109 7.92 -22.91 -9.03
CA SER A 109 7.67 -21.96 -7.91
C SER A 109 6.18 -21.85 -7.58
N ILE A 110 5.28 -21.96 -8.56
CA ILE A 110 3.84 -21.99 -8.30
C ILE A 110 3.45 -23.26 -7.52
N TYR A 111 3.91 -24.44 -7.98
CA TYR A 111 3.59 -25.70 -7.30
C TYR A 111 4.17 -25.76 -5.89
N GLN A 112 5.39 -25.30 -5.71
CA GLN A 112 6.03 -25.20 -4.39
C GLN A 112 5.21 -24.29 -3.45
N TYR A 113 4.82 -23.11 -3.94
CA TYR A 113 3.99 -22.19 -3.16
C TYR A 113 2.63 -22.82 -2.79
N MET A 114 1.99 -23.53 -3.74
CA MET A 114 0.73 -24.25 -3.47
C MET A 114 0.89 -25.31 -2.39
N GLU A 115 2.01 -26.04 -2.38
CA GLU A 115 2.30 -27.06 -1.38
C GLU A 115 2.56 -26.46 0.00
N GLU A 116 3.36 -25.39 0.06
CA GLU A 116 3.74 -24.73 1.31
C GLU A 116 2.58 -23.95 1.94
N SER A 117 1.78 -23.23 1.13
CA SER A 117 0.72 -22.35 1.62
C SER A 117 -0.67 -22.99 1.66
N GLY A 118 -0.88 -24.12 1.00
CA GLY A 118 -2.19 -24.74 0.78
C GLY A 118 -3.12 -23.95 -0.14
N LYS A 119 -2.69 -22.81 -0.72
CA LYS A 119 -3.48 -21.97 -1.63
C LYS A 119 -3.49 -22.57 -3.03
N LYS A 120 -4.69 -22.85 -3.58
CA LYS A 120 -4.86 -23.40 -4.92
C LYS A 120 -5.05 -22.33 -6.00
N GLU A 121 -5.35 -21.10 -5.61
CA GLU A 121 -5.62 -19.97 -6.49
C GLU A 121 -4.63 -18.84 -6.19
N GLY A 122 -4.19 -18.11 -7.23
CA GLY A 122 -3.18 -17.08 -7.05
C GLY A 122 -2.90 -16.22 -8.27
N ILE A 123 -1.94 -15.32 -8.09
CA ILE A 123 -1.36 -14.47 -9.13
C ILE A 123 0.08 -14.92 -9.36
N LEU A 124 0.40 -15.21 -10.63
CA LEU A 124 1.78 -15.23 -11.09
C LEU A 124 2.12 -13.84 -11.61
N PHE A 125 2.93 -13.10 -10.87
CA PHE A 125 3.40 -11.78 -11.25
C PHE A 125 4.79 -11.85 -11.88
N ILE A 126 4.91 -11.35 -13.12
CA ILE A 126 6.18 -11.32 -13.86
C ILE A 126 6.58 -9.87 -14.04
N ASP A 127 7.59 -9.44 -13.29
CA ASP A 127 8.11 -8.07 -13.38
C ASP A 127 9.16 -7.94 -14.48
N GLU A 128 9.27 -6.73 -15.04
CA GLU A 128 10.23 -6.35 -16.08
C GLU A 128 10.12 -7.21 -17.36
N ILE A 129 8.92 -7.63 -17.73
CA ILE A 129 8.64 -8.55 -18.84
C ILE A 129 9.23 -8.09 -20.19
N ASN A 130 9.43 -6.81 -20.39
CA ASN A 130 9.98 -6.24 -21.61
C ASN A 130 11.48 -5.89 -21.53
N CYS A 131 12.14 -6.24 -20.42
CA CYS A 131 13.59 -6.12 -20.23
C CYS A 131 14.34 -7.48 -20.41
N VAL A 132 13.66 -8.49 -20.93
CA VAL A 132 14.22 -9.81 -21.16
C VAL A 132 15.25 -9.81 -22.28
N SER A 133 16.21 -10.77 -22.23
CA SER A 133 17.16 -10.94 -23.32
C SER A 133 16.46 -11.26 -24.64
N GLU A 134 17.06 -10.89 -25.78
CA GLU A 134 16.52 -11.18 -27.12
C GLU A 134 16.23 -12.67 -27.35
N THR A 135 17.00 -13.55 -26.73
CA THR A 135 16.83 -15.00 -26.85
C THR A 135 15.66 -15.53 -26.03
N LEU A 136 15.27 -14.83 -24.94
CA LEU A 136 14.17 -15.22 -24.06
C LEU A 136 12.85 -14.54 -24.45
N ALA A 137 12.89 -13.33 -25.01
CA ALA A 137 11.70 -12.55 -25.34
C ALA A 137 10.63 -13.31 -26.15
N PRO A 138 10.95 -14.04 -27.25
CA PRO A 138 9.94 -14.78 -27.99
C PRO A 138 9.27 -15.88 -27.16
N THR A 139 10.02 -16.51 -26.26
CA THR A 139 9.51 -17.57 -25.38
C THR A 139 8.55 -16.99 -24.32
N MET A 140 8.89 -15.84 -23.75
CA MET A 140 8.03 -15.15 -22.78
C MET A 140 6.75 -14.62 -23.41
N LEU A 141 6.82 -14.11 -24.64
CA LEU A 141 5.63 -13.70 -25.40
C LEU A 141 4.72 -14.90 -25.68
N GLN A 142 5.30 -16.05 -26.08
CA GLN A 142 4.57 -17.30 -26.26
C GLN A 142 3.95 -17.76 -24.93
N PHE A 143 4.66 -17.66 -23.82
CA PHE A 143 4.15 -17.97 -22.48
C PHE A 143 2.94 -17.13 -22.10
N LEU A 144 2.99 -15.82 -22.30
CA LEU A 144 1.84 -14.93 -22.07
C LEU A 144 0.61 -15.33 -22.92
N GLN A 145 0.84 -15.83 -24.15
CA GLN A 145 -0.24 -16.24 -25.06
C GLN A 145 -0.84 -17.59 -24.69
N CYS A 146 0.01 -18.60 -24.46
CA CYS A 146 -0.37 -20.00 -24.30
C CYS A 146 -0.47 -20.43 -22.83
N LYS A 147 0.09 -19.66 -21.90
CA LYS A 147 0.23 -20.01 -20.47
C LYS A 147 0.97 -21.32 -20.24
N THR A 148 1.88 -21.65 -21.13
CA THR A 148 2.67 -22.89 -21.09
C THR A 148 4.13 -22.62 -21.40
N PHE A 149 5.01 -23.34 -20.72
CA PHE A 149 6.38 -23.55 -21.14
C PHE A 149 6.55 -24.99 -21.63
N GLY A 150 6.76 -25.16 -22.93
CA GLY A 150 6.81 -26.48 -23.54
C GLY A 150 5.48 -27.22 -23.34
N ASN A 151 5.53 -28.37 -22.65
CA ASN A 151 4.37 -29.18 -22.29
C ASN A 151 3.79 -28.91 -20.89
N GLN A 152 4.33 -27.91 -20.17
CA GLN A 152 3.94 -27.59 -18.81
C GLN A 152 3.08 -26.33 -18.79
N ALA A 153 1.87 -26.44 -18.25
CA ALA A 153 0.91 -25.34 -18.14
C ALA A 153 0.94 -24.71 -16.75
N VAL A 154 0.62 -23.41 -16.69
CA VAL A 154 0.29 -22.75 -15.43
C VAL A 154 -0.94 -23.45 -14.84
N PRO A 155 -0.94 -23.81 -13.54
CA PRO A 155 -2.08 -24.45 -12.90
C PRO A 155 -3.36 -23.64 -13.04
N GLU A 156 -4.50 -24.31 -13.15
CA GLU A 156 -5.80 -23.64 -13.14
C GLU A 156 -6.00 -22.86 -11.83
N GLY A 157 -6.61 -21.67 -11.94
CA GLY A 157 -6.76 -20.78 -10.79
C GLY A 157 -5.60 -19.82 -10.60
N TRP A 158 -4.53 -19.92 -11.40
CA TRP A 158 -3.42 -18.97 -11.39
C TRP A 158 -3.51 -17.99 -12.56
N ILE A 159 -3.57 -16.70 -12.21
CA ILE A 159 -3.74 -15.59 -13.14
C ILE A 159 -2.40 -14.95 -13.42
N ILE A 160 -2.06 -14.74 -14.68
CA ILE A 160 -0.80 -14.10 -15.06
C ILE A 160 -1.02 -12.58 -15.10
N VAL A 161 -0.19 -11.86 -14.35
CA VAL A 161 -0.03 -10.40 -14.41
C VAL A 161 1.43 -10.11 -14.73
N ALA A 162 1.69 -9.39 -15.78
CA ALA A 162 3.02 -8.95 -16.16
C ALA A 162 3.16 -7.44 -16.01
N ALA A 163 4.35 -6.96 -15.67
CA ALA A 163 4.66 -5.54 -15.59
C ALA A 163 5.88 -5.19 -16.44
N GLY A 164 5.88 -4.00 -17.00
CA GLY A 164 6.99 -3.47 -17.77
C GLY A 164 7.08 -1.94 -17.66
N ASN A 165 8.22 -1.40 -18.08
CA ASN A 165 8.44 0.03 -18.14
C ASN A 165 8.38 0.48 -19.61
N PRO A 166 7.82 1.67 -19.92
CA PRO A 166 7.88 2.24 -21.25
C PRO A 166 9.32 2.53 -21.71
N PRO A 167 9.60 2.55 -23.02
CA PRO A 167 10.95 2.75 -23.56
C PRO A 167 11.62 4.06 -23.13
N GLU A 168 10.83 5.08 -22.76
CA GLU A 168 11.34 6.37 -22.29
C GLU A 168 12.18 6.24 -21.02
N TYR A 169 11.89 5.21 -20.19
CA TYR A 169 12.53 4.98 -18.88
C TYR A 169 13.65 3.93 -18.92
N ASN A 170 13.71 3.12 -19.95
CA ASN A 170 14.73 2.06 -20.06
C ASN A 170 15.06 1.76 -21.53
N ARG A 171 16.30 2.03 -21.93
CA ARG A 171 16.79 1.82 -23.32
C ARG A 171 16.91 0.34 -23.71
N SER A 172 16.95 -0.57 -22.74
CA SER A 172 17.04 -2.02 -22.96
C SER A 172 15.68 -2.69 -23.17
N VAL A 173 14.61 -1.91 -23.28
CA VAL A 173 13.24 -2.38 -23.39
C VAL A 173 12.90 -2.71 -24.85
N HIS A 174 12.22 -3.85 -25.03
CA HIS A 174 11.64 -4.22 -26.31
C HIS A 174 10.16 -3.85 -26.36
N ASP A 175 9.73 -3.30 -27.49
CA ASP A 175 8.31 -3.05 -27.75
C ASP A 175 7.56 -4.34 -28.03
N PHE A 176 6.33 -4.43 -27.54
CA PHE A 176 5.45 -5.54 -27.84
C PHE A 176 4.81 -5.37 -29.23
N ASP A 177 4.81 -6.44 -30.01
CA ASP A 177 4.13 -6.46 -31.29
C ASP A 177 2.60 -6.45 -31.14
N PHE A 178 1.91 -6.12 -32.23
CA PHE A 178 0.45 -6.08 -32.25
C PHE A 178 -0.19 -7.41 -31.87
N VAL A 179 0.41 -8.53 -32.28
CA VAL A 179 -0.14 -9.88 -32.01
C VAL A 179 -0.13 -10.20 -30.52
N THR A 180 0.93 -9.78 -29.82
CA THR A 180 1.02 -9.92 -28.36
C THR A 180 0.05 -9.01 -27.65
N LEU A 181 -0.04 -7.73 -28.08
CA LEU A 181 -0.94 -6.76 -27.47
C LEU A 181 -2.42 -7.15 -27.60
N ASP A 182 -2.80 -7.81 -28.72
CA ASP A 182 -4.17 -8.32 -28.89
C ASP A 182 -4.54 -9.46 -27.93
N ARG A 183 -3.56 -10.13 -27.36
CA ARG A 183 -3.77 -11.29 -26.46
C ARG A 183 -3.66 -10.99 -24.99
N VAL A 184 -3.25 -9.77 -24.62
CA VAL A 184 -3.15 -9.29 -23.25
C VAL A 184 -4.16 -8.19 -22.97
N ARG A 185 -4.41 -7.91 -21.70
CA ARG A 185 -5.11 -6.69 -21.25
C ARG A 185 -4.08 -5.67 -20.83
N LYS A 186 -3.76 -4.73 -21.72
CA LYS A 186 -2.80 -3.67 -21.45
C LYS A 186 -3.45 -2.57 -20.61
N ILE A 187 -2.82 -2.24 -19.50
CA ILE A 187 -3.17 -1.13 -18.60
C ILE A 187 -1.98 -0.18 -18.55
N ASN A 188 -2.18 1.06 -18.99
CA ASN A 188 -1.15 2.09 -18.88
C ASN A 188 -1.35 2.88 -17.59
N ILE A 189 -0.30 2.98 -16.78
CA ILE A 189 -0.32 3.61 -15.46
C ILE A 189 0.55 4.86 -15.48
N GLU A 190 0.10 5.89 -14.80
CA GLU A 190 0.83 7.13 -14.58
C GLU A 190 1.07 7.38 -13.09
N ALA A 191 2.08 8.17 -12.78
CA ALA A 191 2.32 8.64 -11.41
C ALA A 191 1.25 9.67 -11.03
N ASP A 192 0.69 9.52 -9.82
CA ASP A 192 -0.38 10.38 -9.30
C ASP A 192 -0.04 10.76 -7.86
N LEU A 193 0.18 12.06 -7.63
CA LEU A 193 0.58 12.58 -6.32
C LEU A 193 -0.50 12.38 -5.26
N ASP A 194 -1.78 12.57 -5.59
CA ASP A 194 -2.86 12.44 -4.60
C ASP A 194 -2.99 10.98 -4.13
N VAL A 195 -2.83 10.04 -5.05
CA VAL A 195 -2.79 8.62 -4.69
C VAL A 195 -1.55 8.29 -3.85
N PHE A 196 -0.39 8.86 -4.18
CA PHE A 196 0.82 8.70 -3.37
C PHE A 196 0.66 9.30 -1.98
N LYS A 197 0.08 10.50 -1.83
CA LYS A 197 -0.19 11.10 -0.52
C LYS A 197 -1.08 10.20 0.34
N GLY A 198 -2.17 9.64 -0.24
CA GLY A 198 -3.01 8.68 0.46
C GLY A 198 -2.25 7.42 0.91
N TYR A 199 -1.36 6.90 0.06
CA TYR A 199 -0.48 5.80 0.41
C TYR A 199 0.53 6.19 1.51
N ALA A 200 1.16 7.36 1.37
CA ALA A 200 2.17 7.87 2.30
C ALA A 200 1.60 8.03 3.72
N ARG A 201 0.36 8.52 3.84
CA ARG A 201 -0.35 8.59 5.14
C ARG A 201 -0.61 7.21 5.72
N ALA A 202 -1.19 6.31 4.93
CA ALA A 202 -1.48 4.94 5.36
C ALA A 202 -0.21 4.13 5.76
N ARG A 203 0.97 4.55 5.28
CA ARG A 203 2.27 3.92 5.59
C ARG A 203 3.11 4.74 6.56
N HIS A 204 2.57 5.83 7.10
CA HIS A 204 3.24 6.70 8.07
C HIS A 204 4.59 7.23 7.57
N LEU A 205 4.65 7.65 6.30
CA LEU A 205 5.83 8.32 5.78
C LEU A 205 6.10 9.60 6.56
N HIS A 206 7.36 10.01 6.60
CA HIS A 206 7.77 11.18 7.36
C HIS A 206 7.00 12.44 6.93
N PRO A 207 6.39 13.20 7.85
CA PRO A 207 5.50 14.34 7.54
C PRO A 207 6.15 15.42 6.69
N PHE A 208 7.45 15.62 6.84
CA PHE A 208 8.26 16.52 6.01
C PHE A 208 8.05 16.28 4.50
N ILE A 209 7.95 15.01 4.07
CA ILE A 209 7.80 14.68 2.65
C ILE A 209 6.43 15.12 2.14
N LEU A 210 5.37 14.88 2.93
CA LEU A 210 4.02 15.31 2.59
C LEU A 210 3.93 16.83 2.51
N SER A 211 4.47 17.52 3.51
CA SER A 211 4.55 18.98 3.56
C SER A 211 5.32 19.56 2.36
N TYR A 212 6.48 18.98 2.01
CA TYR A 212 7.25 19.39 0.85
C TYR A 212 6.48 19.22 -0.47
N LEU A 213 5.86 18.05 -0.66
CA LEU A 213 5.12 17.74 -1.88
C LEU A 213 3.81 18.52 -2.00
N GLU A 214 3.23 18.99 -0.88
CA GLU A 214 2.09 19.92 -0.92
C GLU A 214 2.49 21.27 -1.52
N LEU A 215 3.65 21.77 -1.10
CA LEU A 215 4.18 23.04 -1.61
C LEU A 215 4.73 22.93 -3.03
N ARG A 216 5.31 21.79 -3.40
CA ARG A 216 6.00 21.57 -4.67
C ARG A 216 5.53 20.28 -5.37
N PRO A 217 4.25 20.21 -5.77
CA PRO A 217 3.65 19.00 -6.33
C PRO A 217 4.33 18.52 -7.61
N HIS A 218 4.93 19.42 -8.38
CA HIS A 218 5.65 19.12 -9.62
C HIS A 218 6.97 18.37 -9.40
N ASN A 219 7.51 18.35 -8.17
CA ASN A 219 8.72 17.63 -7.82
C ASN A 219 8.46 16.16 -7.42
N PHE A 220 7.21 15.74 -7.38
CA PHE A 220 6.84 14.37 -6.98
C PHE A 220 7.44 13.29 -7.89
N TYR A 221 7.28 13.46 -9.19
CA TYR A 221 7.75 12.50 -10.18
C TYR A 221 8.34 13.26 -11.38
N ARG A 222 9.63 13.15 -11.59
CA ARG A 222 10.34 13.84 -12.66
C ARG A 222 11.46 12.98 -13.19
N THR A 223 11.65 12.97 -14.51
CA THR A 223 12.75 12.29 -15.17
C THR A 223 13.25 13.20 -16.28
N GLU A 224 14.54 13.54 -16.24
CA GLU A 224 15.19 14.40 -17.22
C GLU A 224 16.50 13.75 -17.69
N ASN A 225 16.81 13.94 -18.99
CA ASN A 225 18.08 13.53 -19.53
C ASN A 225 18.95 14.78 -19.66
N ASP A 226 20.04 14.82 -18.95
CA ASP A 226 21.03 15.87 -19.03
C ASP A 226 22.34 15.34 -19.63
N VAL A 227 23.30 16.26 -19.87
CA VAL A 227 24.63 15.94 -20.41
C VAL A 227 25.41 14.99 -19.49
N ASP A 228 25.18 15.10 -18.18
CA ASP A 228 25.84 14.32 -17.13
C ASP A 228 25.13 13.00 -16.82
N GLY A 229 23.96 12.74 -17.41
CA GLY A 229 23.22 11.50 -17.22
C GLY A 229 21.72 11.67 -17.07
N ILE A 230 21.07 10.66 -16.48
CA ILE A 230 19.63 10.67 -16.20
C ILE A 230 19.43 11.18 -14.78
N GLN A 231 18.72 12.31 -14.65
CA GLN A 231 18.28 12.83 -13.38
C GLN A 231 16.81 12.42 -13.15
N PHE A 232 16.48 11.95 -11.94
CA PHE A 232 15.12 11.49 -11.69
C PHE A 232 14.70 11.58 -10.23
N VAL A 233 13.39 11.72 -10.05
CA VAL A 233 12.68 11.57 -8.76
C VAL A 233 11.53 10.63 -8.97
N THR A 234 11.33 9.69 -8.06
CA THR A 234 10.26 8.68 -8.12
C THR A 234 9.55 8.55 -6.78
N ALA A 235 8.35 7.97 -6.78
CA ALA A 235 7.61 7.68 -5.53
C ALA A 235 8.42 6.76 -4.58
N ARG A 236 9.17 5.79 -5.13
CA ARG A 236 10.07 4.94 -4.34
C ARG A 236 11.17 5.75 -3.66
N GLY A 237 11.79 6.71 -4.37
CA GLY A 237 12.82 7.57 -3.79
C GLY A 237 12.31 8.34 -2.57
N TRP A 238 11.09 8.84 -2.61
CA TRP A 238 10.44 9.51 -1.47
C TRP A 238 10.17 8.55 -0.30
N GLU A 239 9.70 7.33 -0.57
CA GLU A 239 9.44 6.31 0.44
C GLU A 239 10.74 5.86 1.14
N ASP A 240 11.78 5.57 0.37
CA ASP A 240 13.07 5.14 0.89
C ASP A 240 13.74 6.26 1.69
N LEU A 241 13.69 7.50 1.21
CA LEU A 241 14.18 8.69 1.94
C LEU A 241 13.43 8.87 3.26
N SER A 242 12.09 8.72 3.26
CA SER A 242 11.29 8.77 4.48
C SER A 242 11.77 7.79 5.53
N SER A 243 11.94 6.53 5.14
CA SER A 243 12.35 5.45 6.05
C SER A 243 13.74 5.71 6.64
N LEU A 244 14.65 6.25 5.82
CA LEU A 244 15.99 6.61 6.29
C LEU A 244 15.96 7.79 7.26
N ILE A 245 15.21 8.85 6.94
CA ILE A 245 15.10 10.04 7.82
C ILE A 245 14.55 9.64 9.18
N GLN A 246 13.47 8.86 9.24
CA GLN A 246 12.90 8.37 10.51
C GLN A 246 13.94 7.61 11.32
N THR A 247 14.68 6.70 10.70
CA THR A 247 15.72 5.93 11.38
C THR A 247 16.88 6.81 11.84
N TYR A 248 17.27 7.80 11.04
CA TYR A 248 18.36 8.73 11.40
C TYR A 248 17.98 9.66 12.54
N GLU A 249 16.73 10.10 12.58
CA GLU A 249 16.21 10.89 13.73
C GLU A 249 16.23 10.07 15.01
N ASP A 250 15.80 8.81 14.98
CA ASP A 250 15.86 7.89 16.13
C ASP A 250 17.30 7.69 16.63
N LEU A 251 18.25 7.62 15.71
CA LEU A 251 19.68 7.47 16.02
C LEU A 251 20.40 8.80 16.28
N SER A 252 19.70 9.95 16.17
CA SER A 252 20.28 11.30 16.26
C SER A 252 21.39 11.54 15.23
N ILE A 253 21.29 10.96 14.03
CA ILE A 253 22.20 11.16 12.90
C ILE A 253 21.68 12.33 12.06
N LYS A 254 22.57 13.26 11.72
CA LYS A 254 22.19 14.39 10.86
C LYS A 254 21.97 13.94 9.42
N VAL A 255 20.87 14.38 8.83
CA VAL A 255 20.58 14.28 7.39
C VAL A 255 21.09 15.53 6.69
N ASP A 256 21.84 15.36 5.61
CA ASP A 256 22.38 16.43 4.78
C ASP A 256 21.98 16.28 3.31
N GLU A 257 22.41 17.23 2.47
CA GLU A 257 22.10 17.24 1.04
C GLU A 257 22.63 15.98 0.33
N ASP A 258 23.82 15.51 0.68
CA ASP A 258 24.43 14.34 0.06
C ASP A 258 23.60 13.07 0.28
N ILE A 259 23.04 12.91 1.48
CA ILE A 259 22.15 11.80 1.84
C ILE A 259 20.85 11.89 1.04
N ILE A 260 20.25 13.07 0.97
CA ILE A 260 19.00 13.30 0.23
C ILE A 260 19.21 13.01 -1.26
N HIS A 261 20.35 13.45 -1.83
CA HIS A 261 20.67 13.24 -3.24
C HIS A 261 20.81 11.75 -3.61
N GLN A 262 21.15 10.87 -2.68
CA GLN A 262 21.22 9.43 -2.94
C GLN A 262 19.86 8.82 -3.26
N PHE A 263 18.77 9.41 -2.82
CA PHE A 263 17.38 8.95 -3.07
C PHE A 263 16.66 9.82 -4.09
N ILE A 264 16.90 11.12 -4.07
CA ILE A 264 16.36 12.11 -4.99
C ILE A 264 17.46 12.46 -5.98
N GLN A 265 17.63 11.62 -7.02
CA GLN A 265 18.72 11.74 -7.99
C GLN A 265 18.47 12.81 -9.05
N HIS A 266 18.05 14.00 -8.58
CA HIS A 266 17.87 15.21 -9.36
C HIS A 266 18.47 16.36 -8.56
N GLU A 267 19.56 16.94 -9.06
CA GLU A 267 20.41 17.87 -8.31
C GLU A 267 19.63 19.07 -7.74
N ASP A 268 18.87 19.78 -8.59
CA ASP A 268 18.12 20.95 -8.17
C ASP A 268 17.02 20.61 -7.15
N ILE A 269 16.36 19.46 -7.34
CA ILE A 269 15.30 19.02 -6.42
C ILE A 269 15.91 18.58 -5.09
N ALA A 270 17.04 17.85 -5.10
CA ALA A 270 17.71 17.43 -3.88
C ALA A 270 18.17 18.62 -3.03
N LYS A 271 18.72 19.66 -3.65
CA LYS A 271 19.09 20.93 -2.97
C LYS A 271 17.87 21.63 -2.35
N ASP A 272 16.77 21.72 -3.10
CA ASP A 272 15.53 22.34 -2.61
C ASP A 272 14.92 21.52 -1.45
N VAL A 273 14.94 20.19 -1.55
CA VAL A 273 14.51 19.26 -0.49
C VAL A 273 15.36 19.43 0.77
N ALA A 274 16.69 19.51 0.63
CA ALA A 274 17.61 19.69 1.77
C ALA A 274 17.39 21.03 2.47
N ALA A 275 17.26 22.11 1.71
CA ALA A 275 16.96 23.42 2.25
C ALA A 275 15.61 23.45 2.99
N TYR A 276 14.59 22.80 2.43
CA TYR A 276 13.29 22.71 3.09
C TYR A 276 13.32 21.82 4.33
N TYR A 277 14.09 20.73 4.33
CA TYR A 277 14.26 19.87 5.51
C TYR A 277 14.91 20.60 6.68
N ASP A 278 15.93 21.42 6.42
CA ASP A 278 16.55 22.27 7.43
C ASP A 278 15.56 23.30 8.03
N LEU A 279 14.66 23.85 7.21
CA LEU A 279 13.60 24.74 7.68
C LEU A 279 12.55 23.97 8.49
N TYR A 280 12.12 22.79 8.02
CA TYR A 280 11.17 21.95 8.71
C TYR A 280 11.64 21.54 10.10
N GLN A 281 12.93 21.19 10.25
CA GLN A 281 13.53 20.89 11.56
C GLN A 281 13.45 22.10 12.51
N LYS A 282 13.75 23.33 12.03
CA LYS A 282 13.60 24.56 12.81
C LYS A 282 12.15 24.82 13.23
N TYR A 283 11.19 24.56 12.35
CA TYR A 283 9.77 24.71 12.67
C TYR A 283 9.32 23.69 13.70
N ARG A 284 9.75 22.42 13.59
CA ARG A 284 9.48 21.39 14.59
C ARG A 284 9.97 21.80 15.98
N ASP A 285 11.16 22.36 16.06
CA ASP A 285 11.74 22.82 17.33
C ASP A 285 11.04 24.08 17.89
N ASN A 286 10.42 24.88 17.04
CA ASN A 286 9.73 26.12 17.43
C ASN A 286 8.31 25.88 17.95
N TYR A 287 7.63 24.80 17.51
CA TYR A 287 6.24 24.51 17.85
C TYR A 287 6.17 23.21 18.65
N ASP A 288 5.82 23.33 19.94
CA ASP A 288 5.60 22.16 20.79
C ASP A 288 4.22 21.56 20.49
N ILE A 289 4.17 20.67 19.48
CA ILE A 289 2.95 19.99 19.04
C ILE A 289 2.32 19.18 20.18
N SER A 290 3.14 18.60 21.05
CA SER A 290 2.67 17.85 22.21
C SER A 290 1.85 18.73 23.16
N CYS A 291 2.33 19.95 23.43
CA CYS A 291 1.59 20.92 24.23
C CYS A 291 0.29 21.37 23.54
N ILE A 292 0.29 21.56 22.22
CA ILE A 292 -0.92 21.91 21.46
C ILE A 292 -1.97 20.81 21.60
N LEU A 293 -1.59 19.55 21.35
CA LEU A 293 -2.51 18.39 21.38
C LEU A 293 -3.00 18.05 22.80
N THR A 294 -2.28 18.46 23.84
CA THR A 294 -2.72 18.34 25.24
C THR A 294 -3.52 19.55 25.74
N GLY A 295 -3.75 20.56 24.88
CA GLY A 295 -4.52 21.76 25.21
C GLY A 295 -3.76 22.79 26.06
N GLN A 296 -2.42 22.77 26.03
CA GLN A 296 -1.55 23.67 26.79
C GLN A 296 -0.80 24.64 25.86
N THR A 297 -1.49 25.17 24.83
CA THR A 297 -0.90 26.08 23.85
C THR A 297 -0.50 27.42 24.50
N SER A 298 0.75 27.85 24.31
CA SER A 298 1.22 29.13 24.79
C SER A 298 0.85 30.28 23.84
N ALA A 299 0.60 31.47 24.36
CA ALA A 299 0.33 32.66 23.56
C ALA A 299 1.48 33.01 22.58
N ASP A 300 2.71 32.64 22.91
CA ASP A 300 3.89 32.86 22.07
C ASP A 300 3.82 32.07 20.74
N ILE A 301 3.18 30.91 20.72
CA ILE A 301 3.01 30.11 19.50
C ILE A 301 2.13 30.86 18.51
N TYR A 302 0.99 31.41 18.95
CA TYR A 302 0.11 32.22 18.10
C TYR A 302 0.80 33.50 17.60
N ALA A 303 1.59 34.16 18.42
CA ALA A 303 2.33 35.34 18.02
C ALA A 303 3.42 35.04 16.98
N LYS A 304 4.06 33.87 17.06
CA LYS A 304 5.01 33.40 16.04
C LYS A 304 4.29 33.08 14.72
N LEU A 305 3.21 32.33 14.78
CA LEU A 305 2.42 31.97 13.59
C LEU A 305 1.86 33.18 12.86
N PHE A 306 1.41 34.20 13.59
CA PHE A 306 0.91 35.43 12.96
C PHE A 306 1.95 36.13 12.07
N ARG A 307 3.25 35.92 12.31
CA ARG A 307 4.36 36.52 11.55
C ARG A 307 5.01 35.54 10.59
N ALA A 308 4.60 34.30 10.64
CA ALA A 308 5.17 33.19 9.85
C ALA A 308 4.75 33.26 8.38
N SER A 309 5.55 32.64 7.53
CA SER A 309 5.21 32.45 6.12
C SER A 309 4.16 31.35 5.95
N PHE A 310 3.50 31.32 4.79
CA PHE A 310 2.55 30.26 4.47
C PHE A 310 3.19 28.86 4.49
N ASP A 311 4.45 28.74 4.07
CA ASP A 311 5.23 27.49 4.12
C ASP A 311 5.39 26.99 5.57
N GLU A 312 5.60 27.92 6.51
CA GLU A 312 5.71 27.61 7.95
C GLU A 312 4.35 27.20 8.51
N HIS A 313 3.25 27.86 8.10
CA HIS A 313 1.89 27.45 8.46
C HIS A 313 1.59 26.02 8.02
N LEU A 314 1.87 25.66 6.76
CA LEU A 314 1.66 24.30 6.28
C LEU A 314 2.52 23.28 7.01
N SER A 315 3.78 23.60 7.30
CA SER A 315 4.65 22.73 8.09
C SER A 315 4.10 22.50 9.51
N CYS A 316 3.55 23.53 10.13
CA CYS A 316 2.90 23.43 11.44
C CYS A 316 1.63 22.55 11.37
N VAL A 317 0.82 22.70 10.34
CA VAL A 317 -0.39 21.86 10.12
C VAL A 317 0.01 20.39 9.94
N GLU A 318 1.02 20.09 9.13
CA GLU A 318 1.50 18.72 8.92
C GLU A 318 2.11 18.09 10.18
N LEU A 319 2.86 18.88 10.97
CA LEU A 319 3.35 18.44 12.26
C LEU A 319 2.20 18.14 13.23
N LEU A 320 1.16 18.99 13.25
CA LEU A 320 -0.04 18.77 14.06
C LEU A 320 -0.79 17.50 13.65
N LEU A 321 -0.97 17.28 12.36
CA LEU A 321 -1.59 16.08 11.81
C LEU A 321 -0.82 14.81 12.17
N SER A 322 0.51 14.86 12.05
CA SER A 322 1.39 13.75 12.42
C SER A 322 1.32 13.41 13.91
N GLY A 323 1.35 14.44 14.76
CA GLY A 323 1.18 14.25 16.20
C GLY A 323 -0.19 13.67 16.56
N LEU A 324 -1.25 14.18 15.92
CA LEU A 324 -2.61 13.67 16.10
C LEU A 324 -2.77 12.23 15.62
N HIS A 325 -2.15 11.88 14.48
CA HIS A 325 -2.15 10.54 13.94
C HIS A 325 -1.60 9.52 14.94
N ASN A 326 -0.55 9.84 15.70
CA ASN A 326 0.01 8.94 16.72
C ASN A 326 -1.01 8.60 17.81
N TYR A 327 -1.79 9.57 18.29
CA TYR A 327 -2.86 9.34 19.27
C TYR A 327 -3.98 8.46 18.69
N ILE A 328 -4.36 8.71 17.45
CA ILE A 328 -5.42 7.96 16.75
C ILE A 328 -4.96 6.52 16.48
N SER A 329 -3.76 6.32 15.98
CA SER A 329 -3.21 5.00 15.68
C SER A 329 -3.05 4.14 16.95
N GLU A 330 -2.61 4.74 18.07
CA GLU A 330 -2.57 4.07 19.37
C GLU A 330 -3.99 3.62 19.79
N ALA A 331 -4.99 4.52 19.70
CA ALA A 331 -6.36 4.21 20.08
C ALA A 331 -6.99 3.11 19.20
N LEU A 332 -6.75 3.14 17.89
CA LEU A 332 -7.23 2.11 16.96
C LEU A 332 -6.53 0.76 17.18
N THR A 333 -5.25 0.77 17.51
CA THR A 333 -4.48 -0.44 17.84
C THR A 333 -5.03 -1.08 19.11
N GLU A 334 -5.26 -0.31 20.17
CA GLU A 334 -5.84 -0.81 21.42
C GLU A 334 -7.28 -1.32 21.25
N ASP A 335 -8.06 -0.67 20.37
CA ASP A 335 -9.40 -1.12 20.01
C ASP A 335 -9.37 -2.47 19.29
N ALA A 336 -8.49 -2.63 18.32
CA ALA A 336 -8.31 -3.88 17.58
C ALA A 336 -7.80 -5.01 18.49
N LEU A 337 -6.80 -4.74 19.35
CA LEU A 337 -6.29 -5.71 20.33
C LEU A 337 -7.39 -6.16 21.29
N THR A 338 -8.21 -5.22 21.76
CA THR A 338 -9.31 -5.55 22.69
C THR A 338 -10.37 -6.40 21.99
N THR A 339 -10.68 -6.12 20.73
CA THR A 339 -11.64 -6.88 19.93
C THR A 339 -11.18 -8.33 19.69
N GLU A 340 -9.93 -8.51 19.26
CA GLU A 340 -9.34 -9.84 19.06
C GLU A 340 -9.22 -10.63 20.37
N ALA A 341 -8.84 -9.97 21.45
CA ALA A 341 -8.75 -10.56 22.77
C ALA A 341 -10.14 -10.99 23.31
N TYR A 342 -11.19 -10.23 22.99
CA TYR A 342 -12.56 -10.60 23.31
C TYR A 342 -12.99 -11.89 22.60
N GLU A 343 -12.74 -12.00 21.29
CA GLU A 343 -13.07 -13.21 20.54
C GLU A 343 -12.25 -14.41 21.04
N PHE A 344 -10.99 -14.22 21.42
CA PHE A 344 -10.18 -15.27 22.05
C PHE A 344 -10.78 -15.75 23.36
N LEU A 345 -11.18 -14.87 24.27
CA LEU A 345 -11.81 -15.23 25.54
C LEU A 345 -13.16 -15.91 25.35
N LYS A 346 -13.93 -15.52 24.34
CA LYS A 346 -15.18 -16.16 23.97
C LYS A 346 -14.98 -17.60 23.49
N HIS A 347 -13.91 -17.86 22.71
CA HIS A 347 -13.50 -19.21 22.34
C HIS A 347 -13.04 -19.99 23.57
N TYR A 348 -12.23 -19.41 24.44
CA TYR A 348 -11.79 -20.03 25.68
C TYR A 348 -12.98 -20.43 26.56
N GLN A 349 -14.00 -19.59 26.70
CA GLN A 349 -15.22 -19.91 27.45
C GLN A 349 -15.98 -21.12 26.88
N LYS A 350 -15.96 -21.32 25.56
CA LYS A 350 -16.56 -22.51 24.92
C LYS A 350 -15.72 -23.76 25.17
N GLU A 351 -14.41 -23.68 24.99
CA GLU A 351 -13.51 -24.81 25.22
C GLU A 351 -13.45 -25.28 26.68
N LEU A 352 -13.68 -24.39 27.67
CA LEU A 352 -13.81 -24.78 29.08
C LEU A 352 -14.95 -25.78 29.33
N LYS A 353 -16.01 -25.78 28.49
CA LYS A 353 -17.12 -26.74 28.57
C LYS A 353 -16.70 -28.13 28.07
N GLU A 354 -15.64 -28.20 27.27
CA GLU A 354 -15.08 -29.39 26.63
C GLU A 354 -13.74 -29.84 27.31
N ASN A 355 -13.48 -29.32 28.52
CA ASN A 355 -12.22 -29.53 29.27
C ASN A 355 -10.94 -29.02 28.55
N GLY A 356 -11.08 -28.02 27.64
CA GLY A 356 -9.95 -27.36 27.03
C GLY A 356 -9.21 -26.42 27.99
N SER A 357 -7.95 -26.11 27.70
CA SER A 357 -7.12 -25.23 28.53
C SER A 357 -6.77 -23.93 27.79
N TYR A 358 -6.54 -22.85 28.57
CA TYR A 358 -6.06 -21.57 28.03
C TYR A 358 -4.75 -21.73 27.23
N HIS A 359 -3.82 -22.49 27.79
CA HIS A 359 -2.50 -22.76 27.20
C HIS A 359 -2.63 -23.44 25.82
N THR A 360 -3.50 -24.44 25.69
CA THR A 360 -3.70 -25.17 24.44
C THR A 360 -4.28 -24.25 23.35
N LEU A 361 -5.21 -23.36 23.73
CA LEU A 361 -5.79 -22.40 22.80
C LEU A 361 -4.77 -21.34 22.35
N LEU A 362 -3.96 -20.82 23.28
CA LEU A 362 -2.89 -19.88 22.98
C LEU A 362 -1.81 -20.53 22.08
N GLN A 363 -1.43 -21.76 22.36
CA GLN A 363 -0.48 -22.49 21.51
C GLN A 363 -1.02 -22.66 20.08
N ARG A 364 -2.27 -23.03 19.91
CA ARG A 364 -2.90 -23.14 18.60
C ARG A 364 -2.88 -21.82 17.83
N LYS A 365 -3.22 -20.71 18.49
CA LYS A 365 -3.15 -19.36 17.88
C LYS A 365 -1.72 -18.97 17.49
N THR A 366 -0.73 -19.38 18.27
CA THR A 366 0.69 -19.17 17.95
C THR A 366 1.12 -20.01 16.73
N GLU A 367 0.70 -21.27 16.66
CA GLU A 367 1.00 -22.15 15.52
C GLU A 367 0.33 -21.64 14.21
N GLU A 368 -0.90 -21.13 14.29
CA GLU A 368 -1.59 -20.49 13.16
C GLU A 368 -0.81 -19.26 12.65
N TYR A 369 -0.37 -18.39 13.54
CA TYR A 369 0.47 -17.24 13.19
C TYR A 369 1.80 -17.67 12.54
N ASP A 370 2.48 -18.68 13.08
CA ASP A 370 3.74 -19.18 12.53
C ASP A 370 3.55 -19.75 11.11
N GLN A 371 2.43 -20.43 10.86
CA GLN A 371 2.10 -20.95 9.53
C GLN A 371 1.82 -19.80 8.53
N GLU A 372 1.02 -18.81 8.90
CA GLU A 372 0.73 -17.64 8.05
C GLU A 372 1.99 -16.84 7.75
N ASN A 373 2.87 -16.68 8.74
CA ASN A 373 4.13 -15.97 8.59
C ASN A 373 5.12 -16.72 7.67
N LYS A 374 5.24 -18.04 7.78
CA LYS A 374 6.07 -18.87 6.89
C LYS A 374 5.54 -18.89 5.47
N ALA A 375 4.23 -18.84 5.30
CA ALA A 375 3.57 -18.75 3.99
C ALA A 375 3.67 -17.35 3.35
N GLY A 376 4.29 -16.37 4.01
CA GLY A 376 4.42 -14.99 3.50
C GLY A 376 3.09 -14.25 3.35
N LEU A 377 2.05 -14.67 4.08
CA LEU A 377 0.69 -14.13 3.98
C LEU A 377 0.48 -12.87 4.84
N THR A 378 1.44 -12.55 5.74
CA THR A 378 1.34 -11.44 6.69
C THR A 378 2.16 -10.24 6.24
N THR A 379 1.57 -9.03 6.31
CA THR A 379 2.32 -7.78 6.16
C THR A 379 3.17 -7.52 7.41
N PRO A 380 4.20 -6.66 7.35
CA PRO A 380 4.95 -6.25 8.55
C PRO A 380 4.04 -5.70 9.65
N ASP A 381 3.02 -4.91 9.29
CA ASP A 381 2.09 -4.32 10.25
C ASP A 381 1.20 -5.37 10.91
N GLN A 382 0.67 -6.32 10.13
CA GLN A 382 -0.07 -7.48 10.65
C GLN A 382 0.80 -8.35 11.56
N LYS A 383 2.07 -8.54 11.19
CA LYS A 383 3.03 -9.27 11.99
C LYS A 383 3.25 -8.64 13.36
N ASN A 384 3.50 -7.33 13.36
CA ASN A 384 3.68 -6.55 14.59
C ASN A 384 2.41 -6.58 15.47
N PHE A 385 1.24 -6.46 14.85
CA PHE A 385 -0.04 -6.56 15.55
C PHE A 385 -0.25 -7.93 16.19
N GLN A 386 -0.02 -9.02 15.44
CA GLN A 386 -0.17 -10.38 15.94
C GLN A 386 0.82 -10.69 17.07
N LEU A 387 2.06 -10.20 16.97
CA LEU A 387 3.05 -10.34 18.07
C LEU A 387 2.58 -9.62 19.33
N LYS A 388 2.08 -8.38 19.23
CA LYS A 388 1.51 -7.63 20.36
C LYS A 388 0.31 -8.36 20.96
N LEU A 389 -0.56 -8.94 20.14
CA LEU A 389 -1.71 -9.70 20.60
C LEU A 389 -1.29 -10.97 21.35
N LEU A 390 -0.34 -11.75 20.82
CA LEU A 390 0.18 -12.94 21.48
C LEU A 390 0.89 -12.60 22.80
N GLU A 391 1.65 -11.52 22.84
CA GLU A 391 2.26 -11.00 24.07
C GLU A 391 1.19 -10.65 25.10
N LEU A 392 0.17 -9.86 24.72
CA LEU A 392 -0.94 -9.51 25.59
C LEU A 392 -1.64 -10.75 26.15
N LEU A 393 -2.03 -11.70 25.28
CA LEU A 393 -2.70 -12.93 25.69
C LEU A 393 -1.81 -13.80 26.60
N SER A 394 -0.48 -13.82 26.39
CA SER A 394 0.45 -14.55 27.23
C SER A 394 0.48 -14.03 28.67
N THR A 395 0.27 -12.74 28.89
CA THR A 395 0.20 -12.14 30.24
C THR A 395 -1.02 -12.61 31.04
N TRP A 396 -2.04 -13.19 30.37
CA TRP A 396 -3.26 -13.71 31.02
C TRP A 396 -3.21 -15.22 31.29
N THR A 397 -2.06 -15.83 31.05
CA THR A 397 -1.85 -17.23 31.36
C THR A 397 -1.72 -17.39 32.87
N SER A 398 -2.55 -18.24 33.50
CA SER A 398 -2.49 -18.57 34.91
C SER A 398 -1.65 -19.82 35.16
N ASP A 399 -1.15 -20.00 36.39
CA ASP A 399 -0.50 -21.23 36.80
C ASP A 399 -1.42 -22.45 36.58
N SER A 400 -0.84 -23.55 36.12
CA SER A 400 -1.55 -24.80 35.79
C SER A 400 -2.25 -25.46 37.01
N THR A 401 -2.09 -24.88 38.18
CA THR A 401 -2.66 -25.35 39.45
C THR A 401 -4.05 -24.80 39.76
N LEU A 402 -4.50 -23.75 39.04
CA LEU A 402 -5.80 -23.09 39.28
C LEU A 402 -6.96 -23.92 38.71
N ALA A 403 -8.07 -23.90 39.44
CA ALA A 403 -9.32 -24.47 38.93
C ALA A 403 -9.78 -23.73 37.65
N PRO A 404 -10.44 -24.41 36.68
CA PRO A 404 -10.81 -23.80 35.39
C PRO A 404 -11.61 -22.49 35.50
N LYS A 405 -12.46 -22.35 36.51
CA LYS A 405 -13.23 -21.14 36.79
C LYS A 405 -12.35 -19.98 37.28
N GLU A 406 -11.35 -20.29 38.11
CA GLU A 406 -10.40 -19.31 38.64
C GLU A 406 -9.44 -18.83 37.56
N ALA A 407 -8.95 -19.74 36.68
CA ALA A 407 -8.14 -19.43 35.53
C ALA A 407 -8.89 -18.50 34.54
N PHE A 408 -10.19 -18.75 34.31
CA PHE A 408 -11.02 -17.86 33.48
C PHE A 408 -11.19 -16.48 34.12
N LEU A 409 -11.42 -16.42 35.43
CA LEU A 409 -11.56 -15.16 36.16
C LEU A 409 -10.27 -14.34 36.10
N PHE A 410 -9.11 -14.99 36.18
CA PHE A 410 -7.81 -14.34 36.04
C PHE A 410 -7.64 -13.72 34.64
N ALA A 411 -7.89 -14.49 33.57
CA ALA A 411 -7.84 -13.98 32.20
C ALA A 411 -8.84 -12.85 31.97
N LYS A 412 -10.08 -12.96 32.55
CA LYS A 412 -11.08 -11.90 32.49
C LYS A 412 -10.60 -10.61 33.16
N THR A 413 -9.91 -10.70 34.31
CA THR A 413 -9.36 -9.52 34.99
C THR A 413 -8.30 -8.81 34.11
N GLY A 414 -7.48 -9.56 33.38
CA GLY A 414 -6.55 -9.03 32.39
C GLY A 414 -7.28 -8.30 31.26
N PHE A 415 -8.35 -8.89 30.75
CA PHE A 415 -9.19 -8.29 29.73
C PHE A 415 -9.90 -7.00 30.20
N ASP A 416 -10.40 -6.97 31.43
CA ASP A 416 -11.04 -5.76 32.01
C ASP A 416 -10.04 -4.59 32.08
N LYS A 417 -8.75 -4.85 32.39
CA LYS A 417 -7.68 -3.84 32.32
C LYS A 417 -7.45 -3.35 30.89
N GLN A 418 -7.46 -4.27 29.92
CA GLN A 418 -7.33 -3.92 28.50
C GLN A 418 -8.48 -3.04 28.03
N CYS A 419 -9.72 -3.33 28.43
CA CYS A 419 -10.89 -2.48 28.14
C CYS A 419 -10.74 -1.06 28.74
N GLN A 420 -10.15 -0.94 29.93
CA GLN A 420 -9.87 0.36 30.53
C GLN A 420 -8.81 1.13 29.71
N LEU A 421 -7.72 0.48 29.33
CA LEU A 421 -6.66 1.07 28.49
C LEU A 421 -7.23 1.57 27.16
N ARG A 422 -8.00 0.73 26.45
CA ARG A 422 -8.73 1.11 25.24
C ARG A 422 -9.57 2.38 25.44
N THR A 423 -10.33 2.43 26.54
CA THR A 423 -11.21 3.58 26.84
C THR A 423 -10.38 4.85 27.06
N ASP A 424 -9.27 4.74 27.75
CA ASP A 424 -8.40 5.88 28.08
C ASP A 424 -7.65 6.37 26.84
N THR A 425 -7.19 5.48 25.94
CA THR A 425 -6.54 5.88 24.68
C THR A 425 -7.53 6.56 23.73
N ILE A 426 -8.76 6.04 23.60
CA ILE A 426 -9.82 6.69 22.80
C ILE A 426 -10.14 8.09 23.34
N LYS A 427 -10.25 8.26 24.64
CA LYS A 427 -10.48 9.59 25.25
C LYS A 427 -9.33 10.55 24.98
N LYS A 428 -8.09 10.08 25.10
CA LYS A 428 -6.90 10.90 24.80
C LYS A 428 -6.89 11.35 23.35
N ALA A 429 -7.14 10.43 22.40
CA ALA A 429 -7.18 10.75 20.98
C ALA A 429 -8.32 11.73 20.64
N SER A 430 -9.53 11.53 21.22
CA SER A 430 -10.65 12.45 21.03
C SER A 430 -10.34 13.85 21.58
N SER A 431 -9.70 13.93 22.76
CA SER A 431 -9.29 15.21 23.35
C SER A 431 -8.21 15.90 22.51
N ALA A 432 -7.23 15.15 22.00
CA ALA A 432 -6.19 15.68 21.11
C ALA A 432 -6.79 16.23 19.80
N LEU A 433 -7.77 15.55 19.23
CA LEU A 433 -8.49 16.02 18.04
C LEU A 433 -9.24 17.32 18.30
N GLU A 434 -9.97 17.43 19.40
CA GLU A 434 -10.67 18.67 19.79
C GLU A 434 -9.69 19.83 20.06
N ASN A 435 -8.56 19.56 20.71
CA ASN A 435 -7.51 20.56 20.95
C ASN A 435 -6.86 21.00 19.63
N ALA A 436 -6.64 20.10 18.70
CA ALA A 436 -6.15 20.43 17.37
C ALA A 436 -7.12 21.37 16.62
N PHE A 437 -8.43 21.09 16.67
CA PHE A 437 -9.44 22.00 16.11
C PHE A 437 -9.44 23.38 16.78
N THR A 438 -9.34 23.41 18.11
CA THR A 438 -9.24 24.68 18.85
C THR A 438 -8.03 25.49 18.39
N PHE A 439 -6.88 24.86 18.29
CA PHE A 439 -5.67 25.51 17.80
C PHE A 439 -5.82 26.01 16.36
N MET A 440 -6.36 25.21 15.46
CA MET A 440 -6.59 25.58 14.06
C MET A 440 -7.54 26.78 13.93
N GLU A 441 -8.64 26.78 14.71
CA GLU A 441 -9.61 27.88 14.74
C GLU A 441 -8.99 29.19 15.27
N GLU A 442 -8.19 29.11 16.32
CA GLU A 442 -7.54 30.28 16.93
C GLU A 442 -6.36 30.81 16.10
N ALA A 443 -5.57 29.92 15.48
CA ALA A 443 -4.39 30.32 14.71
C ALA A 443 -4.72 30.80 13.30
N PHE A 444 -5.64 30.09 12.60
CA PHE A 444 -5.85 30.26 11.15
C PHE A 444 -7.31 30.57 10.79
N GLY A 445 -8.25 30.41 11.72
CA GLY A 445 -9.67 30.62 11.47
C GLY A 445 -10.21 29.68 10.39
N GLU A 446 -10.96 30.23 9.44
CA GLU A 446 -11.50 29.49 8.27
C GLU A 446 -10.58 29.66 7.03
N GLY A 447 -9.27 29.79 7.25
CA GLY A 447 -8.26 29.98 6.21
C GLY A 447 -7.97 28.74 5.38
N GLN A 448 -7.01 28.88 4.46
CA GLN A 448 -6.58 27.81 3.56
C GLN A 448 -5.94 26.65 4.33
N GLU A 449 -5.30 26.94 5.46
CA GLU A 449 -4.71 25.98 6.37
C GLU A 449 -5.77 25.05 6.97
N MET A 450 -6.94 25.57 7.33
CA MET A 450 -8.08 24.74 7.80
C MET A 450 -8.58 23.82 6.70
N VAL A 451 -8.63 24.27 5.45
CA VAL A 451 -9.01 23.44 4.31
C VAL A 451 -8.03 22.28 4.14
N VAL A 452 -6.73 22.54 4.21
CA VAL A 452 -5.68 21.51 4.17
C VAL A 452 -5.88 20.52 5.32
N PHE A 453 -6.00 21.01 6.57
CA PHE A 453 -6.18 20.17 7.75
C PHE A 453 -7.37 19.20 7.61
N ILE A 454 -8.54 19.68 7.20
CA ILE A 454 -9.73 18.85 7.01
C ILE A 454 -9.57 17.86 5.86
N THR A 455 -8.97 18.29 4.77
CA THR A 455 -8.72 17.43 3.60
C THR A 455 -7.80 16.27 3.98
N GLU A 456 -6.71 16.57 4.71
CA GLU A 456 -5.75 15.60 5.19
C GLU A 456 -6.39 14.59 6.15
N LEU A 457 -7.18 15.04 7.14
CA LEU A 457 -7.96 14.15 8.03
C LEU A 457 -8.95 13.26 7.27
N THR A 458 -9.53 13.76 6.17
CA THR A 458 -10.47 12.98 5.35
C THR A 458 -9.75 11.92 4.52
N MET A 459 -8.54 12.22 4.06
CA MET A 459 -7.74 11.32 3.23
C MET A 459 -6.95 10.29 4.05
N ASP A 460 -6.73 10.54 5.34
CA ASP A 460 -6.14 9.57 6.26
C ASP A 460 -7.18 8.50 6.64
N PRO A 461 -6.97 7.22 6.28
CA PRO A 461 -7.92 6.15 6.57
C PRO A 461 -8.16 5.94 8.07
N ASP A 462 -7.13 6.08 8.90
CA ASP A 462 -7.20 5.88 10.35
C ASP A 462 -7.92 7.03 11.02
N ALA A 463 -7.61 8.28 10.64
CA ALA A 463 -8.32 9.45 11.14
C ALA A 463 -9.79 9.44 10.73
N SER A 464 -10.09 9.13 9.47
CA SER A 464 -11.46 9.03 8.95
C SER A 464 -12.26 7.94 9.66
N ARG A 465 -11.65 6.76 9.90
CA ARG A 465 -12.26 5.65 10.65
C ARG A 465 -12.52 6.06 12.10
N PHE A 466 -11.52 6.60 12.78
CA PHE A 466 -11.63 7.04 14.19
C PHE A 466 -12.75 8.06 14.38
N ILE A 467 -12.80 9.08 13.51
CA ILE A 467 -13.83 10.14 13.54
C ILE A 467 -15.22 9.56 13.27
N THR A 468 -15.34 8.59 12.36
CA THR A 468 -16.62 7.93 12.05
C THR A 468 -17.13 7.12 13.23
N GLU A 469 -16.24 6.41 13.93
CA GLU A 469 -16.59 5.53 15.05
C GLU A 469 -16.82 6.30 16.37
N ASN A 470 -16.06 7.38 16.64
CA ASN A 470 -16.08 8.10 17.92
C ASN A 470 -16.76 9.48 17.82
N GLY A 471 -16.94 10.01 16.62
CA GLY A 471 -17.56 11.32 16.37
C GLY A 471 -16.56 12.49 16.54
N CYS A 472 -16.81 13.58 15.81
CA CYS A 472 -16.23 14.92 16.02
C CYS A 472 -17.14 15.93 15.31
N GLU A 473 -17.91 16.71 16.06
CA GLU A 473 -18.87 17.65 15.49
C GLU A 473 -18.21 18.73 14.64
N ARG A 474 -17.02 19.22 15.06
CA ARG A 474 -16.24 20.22 14.34
C ARG A 474 -15.80 19.72 12.96
N TYR A 475 -15.30 18.48 12.90
CA TYR A 475 -14.92 17.87 11.63
C TYR A 475 -16.10 17.82 10.67
N PHE A 476 -17.23 17.32 11.10
CA PHE A 476 -18.41 17.23 10.22
C PHE A 476 -18.93 18.60 9.77
N LYS A 477 -18.87 19.61 10.63
CA LYS A 477 -19.21 20.99 10.27
C LYS A 477 -18.33 21.51 9.11
N TYR A 478 -17.01 21.42 9.26
CA TYR A 478 -16.07 21.94 8.25
C TYR A 478 -16.08 21.10 6.97
N ASN A 479 -16.10 19.77 7.08
CA ASN A 479 -16.15 18.88 5.92
C ASN A 479 -17.42 19.12 5.06
N LYS A 480 -18.56 19.33 5.70
CA LYS A 480 -19.80 19.68 4.98
C LYS A 480 -19.66 21.00 4.23
N THR A 481 -19.02 21.99 4.80
CA THR A 481 -18.79 23.29 4.19
C THR A 481 -17.89 23.15 2.95
N LEU A 482 -16.82 22.36 3.04
CA LEU A 482 -15.91 22.09 1.92
C LEU A 482 -16.59 21.33 0.77
N LEU A 483 -17.40 20.31 1.08
CA LEU A 483 -18.15 19.55 0.07
C LEU A 483 -19.14 20.43 -0.69
N VAL A 484 -19.82 21.36 -0.01
CA VAL A 484 -20.74 22.31 -0.66
C VAL A 484 -19.96 23.32 -1.51
N GLY A 485 -18.82 23.82 -1.02
CA GLY A 485 -17.93 24.73 -1.73
C GLY A 485 -17.34 24.10 -3.00
N SER A 486 -16.83 22.89 -2.91
CA SER A 486 -16.23 22.16 -4.06
C SER A 486 -17.29 21.83 -5.11
N ARG A 487 -18.48 21.39 -4.71
CA ARG A 487 -19.59 21.11 -5.62
C ARG A 487 -20.07 22.37 -6.37
N ARG A 488 -20.12 23.51 -5.65
CA ARG A 488 -20.44 24.81 -6.25
C ARG A 488 -19.36 25.24 -7.24
N ALA A 489 -18.07 25.07 -6.93
CA ALA A 489 -16.96 25.37 -7.83
C ALA A 489 -16.96 24.48 -9.09
N THR A 490 -17.29 23.19 -8.95
CA THR A 490 -17.43 22.25 -10.08
C THR A 490 -18.59 22.68 -11.01
N ILE A 491 -19.76 22.99 -10.43
CA ILE A 491 -20.92 23.46 -11.20
C ILE A 491 -20.61 24.78 -11.91
N LEU A 492 -19.90 25.73 -11.28
CA LEU A 492 -19.49 26.97 -11.90
C LEU A 492 -18.51 26.74 -13.06
N LYS A 493 -17.55 25.82 -12.93
CA LYS A 493 -16.64 25.43 -14.03
C LYS A 493 -17.38 24.78 -15.20
N GLU A 494 -18.34 23.92 -14.92
CA GLU A 494 -19.19 23.30 -15.94
C GLU A 494 -20.03 24.35 -16.68
N LEU A 495 -20.62 25.29 -15.96
CA LEU A 495 -21.39 26.41 -16.55
C LEU A 495 -20.50 27.38 -17.36
N GLU A 496 -19.27 27.65 -16.93
CA GLU A 496 -18.32 28.44 -17.73
C GLU A 496 -17.88 27.70 -19.00
N HIS A 497 -17.67 26.38 -18.91
CA HIS A 497 -17.34 25.55 -20.05
C HIS A 497 -18.48 25.54 -21.10
N ASP A 498 -19.72 25.37 -20.65
CA ASP A 498 -20.91 25.39 -21.50
C ASP A 498 -21.11 26.80 -22.14
N ARG A 499 -20.78 27.86 -21.41
CA ARG A 499 -20.85 29.24 -21.90
C ARG A 499 -19.78 29.54 -22.96
N ILE A 500 -18.58 28.96 -22.83
CA ILE A 500 -17.52 29.04 -23.84
C ILE A 500 -17.92 28.27 -25.10
N TYR A 501 -18.54 27.08 -24.96
CA TYR A 501 -19.03 26.29 -26.10
C TYR A 501 -20.20 26.97 -26.83
N SER A 502 -21.16 27.58 -26.13
CA SER A 502 -22.26 28.29 -26.75
C SER A 502 -21.79 29.54 -27.50
N ASN A 503 -20.83 30.31 -26.96
CA ASN A 503 -20.24 31.44 -27.64
C ASN A 503 -19.38 31.05 -28.87
N ALA A 504 -18.73 29.87 -28.84
CA ALA A 504 -17.99 29.36 -30.00
C ALA A 504 -18.91 28.94 -31.16
N MET A 505 -20.11 28.45 -30.85
CA MET A 505 -21.12 28.11 -31.86
C MET A 505 -21.84 29.33 -32.49
N GLU A 506 -21.83 30.49 -31.81
CA GLU A 506 -22.40 31.74 -32.37
C GLU A 506 -21.46 32.44 -33.38
N TYR A 507 -20.21 32.01 -33.51
CA TYR A 507 -19.24 32.57 -34.47
C TYR A 507 -19.02 31.72 -35.74
N GLU A 508 -19.75 30.61 -35.93
CA GLU A 508 -19.70 29.73 -37.10
C GLU A 508 -20.95 29.89 -38.04
N PHE A 509 -21.64 31.05 -38.01
CA PHE A 509 -22.66 31.37 -39.01
C PHE A 509 -22.37 32.71 -39.70
#